data_3b4b6edb13571db6e5347fe244521178
#
_entry.id   3b4b6edb13571db6e5347fe244521178
#
_cell.length_a   1.000
_cell.length_b   1.000
_cell.length_c   1.000
_cell.angle_alpha   90.00
_cell.angle_beta   90.00
_cell.angle_gamma   90.00
#
_symmetry.space_group_name_H-M   'P 1'
#
loop_
_entity.id
_entity.type
_entity.pdbx_description
1 polymer ?
#
loop_
_entity_poly.entity_id
_entity_poly.type
_entity_poly.pdbx_seq_one_letter_code
_entity_poly.pdbx_strand_id
1 'polypeptide(L)'
;NTLEVSICIDYSQKDKSIIDEKLNFFEENNRELSELSFERCQFNDPMYILYSSGTTGKPKCIVHNTGGPLIQHLKEQQLNCEICENDKLFYFTTCGWMMWNWLISGLASKATVVLYEGSPFFPHQDSLFKVAEEEEITCFGTSAKFIDALRNSQIQISNKYKLSKLKTILSTGSPLVSESFNYVYSTIKQDVHLASISGGTAIVSCFVGGHPT
;
A
#
# COMPACT_ATOMS: atom_id res chain seq x y z
N ASN A 1 15.65 -27.38 7.57
CA ASN A 1 15.27 -26.63 6.36
C ASN A 1 13.90 -27.12 5.91
N THR A 2 12.88 -26.26 6.06
CA THR A 2 11.47 -26.56 5.72
C THR A 2 11.08 -25.99 4.36
N LEU A 3 11.99 -25.29 3.65
CA LEU A 3 11.75 -24.77 2.31
C LEU A 3 11.99 -25.86 1.27
N GLU A 4 10.94 -26.26 0.57
CA GLU A 4 10.98 -27.27 -0.50
C GLU A 4 11.30 -26.62 -1.86
N VAL A 5 10.79 -25.41 -2.10
CA VAL A 5 10.98 -24.65 -3.35
C VAL A 5 11.20 -23.19 -3.03
N SER A 6 12.13 -22.56 -3.72
CA SER A 6 12.32 -21.12 -3.74
C SER A 6 12.23 -20.61 -5.18
N ILE A 7 11.43 -19.56 -5.40
CA ILE A 7 11.27 -18.90 -6.69
C ILE A 7 11.85 -17.50 -6.58
N CYS A 8 12.77 -17.16 -7.46
CA CYS A 8 13.36 -15.83 -7.55
C CYS A 8 12.81 -15.09 -8.76
N ILE A 9 12.40 -13.86 -8.56
CA ILE A 9 12.03 -12.93 -9.63
C ILE A 9 13.15 -11.89 -9.72
N ASP A 10 13.91 -11.93 -10.80
CA ASP A 10 15.02 -10.99 -11.02
C ASP A 10 14.54 -9.80 -11.85
N TYR A 11 14.30 -8.67 -11.18
CA TYR A 11 13.96 -7.40 -11.82
C TYR A 11 15.19 -6.68 -12.39
N SER A 12 16.40 -7.05 -11.97
CA SER A 12 17.61 -6.32 -12.35
C SER A 12 18.19 -6.76 -13.68
N GLN A 13 17.80 -7.93 -14.18
CA GLN A 13 18.38 -8.62 -15.34
C GLN A 13 19.93 -8.78 -15.26
N LYS A 14 20.50 -8.61 -14.08
CA LYS A 14 21.93 -8.73 -13.82
C LYS A 14 22.27 -10.17 -13.49
N ASP A 15 23.41 -10.55 -13.96
CA ASP A 15 24.17 -11.80 -13.86
C ASP A 15 23.56 -12.89 -12.93
N LYS A 16 22.98 -13.91 -13.55
CA LYS A 16 22.40 -15.09 -12.88
C LYS A 16 23.46 -15.97 -12.16
N SER A 17 24.75 -15.64 -12.26
CA SER A 17 25.86 -16.48 -11.75
C SER A 17 26.05 -16.45 -10.23
N ILE A 18 25.35 -15.58 -9.51
CA ILE A 18 25.53 -15.37 -8.05
C ILE A 18 24.50 -16.12 -7.22
N ILE A 19 23.58 -16.87 -7.83
CA ILE A 19 22.41 -17.41 -7.15
C ILE A 19 22.57 -18.91 -6.88
N ASP A 20 22.29 -19.30 -5.63
CA ASP A 20 22.30 -20.66 -5.12
C ASP A 20 21.53 -21.62 -6.06
N GLU A 21 22.06 -22.81 -6.35
CA GLU A 21 21.47 -23.86 -7.20
C GLU A 21 20.04 -24.27 -6.81
N LYS A 22 19.55 -23.83 -5.65
CA LYS A 22 18.19 -24.08 -5.14
C LYS A 22 17.15 -23.02 -5.54
N LEU A 23 17.55 -21.95 -6.24
CA LEU A 23 16.62 -20.91 -6.67
C LEU A 23 16.13 -21.16 -8.09
N ASN A 24 14.83 -21.31 -8.25
CA ASN A 24 14.19 -21.35 -9.55
C ASN A 24 13.83 -19.94 -9.99
N PHE A 25 14.28 -19.52 -11.18
CA PHE A 25 13.88 -18.25 -11.75
C PHE A 25 12.45 -18.32 -12.28
N PHE A 26 11.70 -17.28 -12.02
CA PHE A 26 10.38 -17.09 -12.62
C PHE A 26 10.58 -16.61 -14.05
N GLU A 27 10.31 -17.47 -15.03
CA GLU A 27 10.29 -17.09 -16.45
C GLU A 27 8.84 -16.81 -16.86
N GLU A 28 8.55 -15.56 -17.20
CA GLU A 28 7.20 -15.10 -17.57
C GLU A 28 6.62 -15.81 -18.80
N ASN A 29 7.49 -16.35 -19.67
CA ASN A 29 7.12 -16.75 -21.04
C ASN A 29 6.62 -18.19 -21.19
N ASN A 30 6.60 -19.01 -20.13
CA ASN A 30 6.32 -20.46 -20.24
C ASN A 30 5.11 -20.95 -19.44
N ARG A 31 4.15 -20.09 -19.11
CA ARG A 31 2.93 -20.54 -18.45
C ARG A 31 1.81 -20.77 -19.44
N GLU A 32 1.35 -22.01 -19.53
CA GLU A 32 0.01 -22.27 -20.05
C GLU A 32 -1.00 -21.48 -19.21
N LEU A 33 -1.88 -20.74 -19.89
CA LEU A 33 -2.96 -20.04 -19.20
C LEU A 33 -3.88 -21.08 -18.57
N SER A 34 -3.86 -21.17 -17.26
CA SER A 34 -4.82 -21.99 -16.51
C SER A 34 -6.08 -21.18 -16.21
N GLU A 35 -7.21 -21.86 -16.16
CA GLU A 35 -8.44 -21.21 -15.71
C GLU A 35 -8.30 -20.71 -14.27
N LEU A 36 -8.88 -19.52 -14.02
CA LEU A 36 -8.88 -18.94 -12.69
C LEU A 36 -9.79 -19.75 -11.76
N SER A 37 -9.21 -20.31 -10.72
CA SER A 37 -9.91 -21.09 -9.70
C SER A 37 -9.82 -20.40 -8.34
N PHE A 38 -10.96 -20.25 -7.67
CA PHE A 38 -11.02 -19.64 -6.34
C PHE A 38 -11.31 -20.70 -5.27
N GLU A 39 -10.45 -20.75 -4.26
CA GLU A 39 -10.72 -21.55 -3.07
C GLU A 39 -11.89 -20.95 -2.29
N ARG A 40 -12.84 -21.80 -1.90
CA ARG A 40 -13.99 -21.38 -1.09
C ARG A 40 -13.67 -21.57 0.38
N CYS A 41 -13.58 -20.44 1.10
CA CYS A 41 -13.30 -20.41 2.53
C CYS A 41 -14.55 -20.06 3.33
N GLN A 42 -14.59 -20.54 4.58
CA GLN A 42 -15.58 -20.08 5.54
C GLN A 42 -15.19 -18.72 6.11
N PHE A 43 -16.15 -17.97 6.64
CA PHE A 43 -15.93 -16.64 7.19
C PHE A 43 -14.79 -16.59 8.23
N ASN A 44 -14.73 -17.60 9.09
CA ASN A 44 -13.77 -17.67 10.19
C ASN A 44 -12.49 -18.44 9.88
N ASP A 45 -12.34 -18.96 8.66
CA ASP A 45 -11.09 -19.61 8.28
C ASP A 45 -9.92 -18.62 8.35
N PRO A 46 -8.73 -19.05 8.83
CA PRO A 46 -7.57 -18.19 8.91
C PRO A 46 -7.11 -17.80 7.51
N MET A 47 -6.84 -16.51 7.31
CA MET A 47 -6.36 -15.95 6.04
C MET A 47 -4.88 -15.61 6.09
N TYR A 48 -4.45 -14.86 7.10
CA TYR A 48 -3.06 -14.48 7.25
C TYR A 48 -2.68 -14.22 8.71
N ILE A 49 -1.38 -14.30 8.98
CA ILE A 49 -0.80 -14.07 10.29
C ILE A 49 0.06 -12.81 10.21
N LEU A 50 -0.27 -11.83 11.03
CA LEU A 50 0.51 -10.60 11.18
C LEU A 50 1.23 -10.60 12.52
N TYR A 51 2.34 -9.87 12.59
CA TYR A 51 3.14 -9.77 13.80
C TYR A 51 3.06 -8.34 14.36
N SER A 52 2.80 -8.21 15.64
CA SER A 52 2.93 -6.95 16.35
C SER A 52 4.21 -6.94 17.18
N SER A 53 4.94 -5.82 17.16
CA SER A 53 6.03 -5.59 18.10
C SER A 53 5.43 -5.46 19.51
N GLY A 54 5.54 -6.51 20.30
CA GLY A 54 5.14 -6.44 21.71
C GLY A 54 6.07 -5.48 22.48
N THR A 55 5.51 -4.70 23.39
CA THR A 55 6.28 -3.81 24.28
C THR A 55 7.17 -4.57 25.26
N THR A 56 7.00 -5.88 25.40
CA THR A 56 7.58 -6.70 26.48
C THR A 56 8.12 -8.04 26.02
N GLY A 57 8.66 -8.19 24.79
CA GLY A 57 9.25 -9.46 24.40
C GLY A 57 9.16 -9.81 22.92
N LYS A 58 9.00 -11.10 22.61
CA LYS A 58 8.90 -11.60 21.24
C LYS A 58 7.65 -11.05 20.55
N PRO A 59 7.71 -10.79 19.23
CA PRO A 59 6.54 -10.39 18.46
C PRO A 59 5.36 -11.35 18.65
N LYS A 60 4.16 -10.81 18.81
CA LYS A 60 2.94 -11.61 18.95
C LYS A 60 2.40 -11.92 17.56
N CYS A 61 2.07 -13.19 17.34
CA CYS A 61 1.36 -13.64 16.14
C CYS A 61 -0.13 -13.34 16.29
N ILE A 62 -0.70 -12.64 15.32
CA ILE A 62 -2.13 -12.31 15.28
C ILE A 62 -2.69 -12.97 14.03
N VAL A 63 -3.58 -13.94 14.25
CA VAL A 63 -4.27 -14.65 13.17
C VAL A 63 -5.53 -13.87 12.80
N HIS A 64 -5.63 -13.46 11.54
CA HIS A 64 -6.81 -12.83 10.99
C HIS A 64 -7.61 -13.82 10.15
N ASN A 65 -8.94 -13.77 10.29
CA ASN A 65 -9.84 -14.62 9.53
C ASN A 65 -10.10 -14.05 8.11
N THR A 66 -10.78 -14.82 7.28
CA THR A 66 -11.04 -14.45 5.87
C THR A 66 -12.09 -13.35 5.75
N GLY A 67 -13.20 -13.45 6.46
CA GLY A 67 -14.34 -12.57 6.25
C GLY A 67 -14.25 -11.22 6.95
N GLY A 68 -13.76 -11.18 8.20
CA GLY A 68 -13.70 -9.96 9.01
C GLY A 68 -12.86 -8.85 8.39
N PRO A 69 -11.57 -9.09 8.10
CA PRO A 69 -10.71 -8.11 7.44
C PRO A 69 -11.25 -7.64 6.09
N LEU A 70 -11.79 -8.55 5.28
CA LEU A 70 -12.32 -8.18 3.97
C LEU A 70 -13.48 -7.17 4.10
N ILE A 71 -14.45 -7.43 4.97
CA ILE A 71 -15.59 -6.52 5.21
C ILE A 71 -15.07 -5.18 5.77
N GLN A 72 -14.13 -5.24 6.71
CA GLN A 72 -13.58 -4.03 7.32
C GLN A 72 -12.81 -3.17 6.30
N HIS A 73 -11.98 -3.79 5.47
CA HIS A 73 -11.26 -3.08 4.41
C HIS A 73 -12.22 -2.50 3.37
N LEU A 74 -13.23 -3.26 2.93
CA LEU A 74 -14.25 -2.74 2.02
C LEU A 74 -14.99 -1.54 2.61
N LYS A 75 -15.35 -1.59 3.89
CA LYS A 75 -15.98 -0.46 4.60
C LYS A 75 -15.08 0.78 4.55
N GLU A 76 -13.79 0.64 4.87
CA GLU A 76 -12.84 1.75 4.84
C GLU A 76 -12.62 2.29 3.43
N GLN A 77 -12.41 1.41 2.48
CA GLN A 77 -12.15 1.78 1.10
C GLN A 77 -13.35 2.47 0.47
N GLN A 78 -14.54 1.91 0.60
CA GLN A 78 -15.73 2.43 -0.07
C GLN A 78 -16.36 3.61 0.67
N LEU A 79 -16.44 3.57 2.01
CA LEU A 79 -17.15 4.60 2.78
C LEU A 79 -16.24 5.72 3.29
N ASN A 80 -14.98 5.42 3.60
CA ASN A 80 -14.05 6.41 4.12
C ASN A 80 -13.12 7.02 3.05
N CYS A 81 -12.92 6.31 1.93
CA CYS A 81 -12.03 6.75 0.86
C CYS A 81 -12.73 6.90 -0.49
N GLU A 82 -14.02 6.55 -0.59
CA GLU A 82 -14.83 6.55 -1.84
C GLU A 82 -14.19 5.76 -3.00
N ILE A 83 -13.44 4.69 -2.66
CA ILE A 83 -12.82 3.84 -3.67
C ILE A 83 -13.90 3.00 -4.34
N CYS A 84 -13.95 3.04 -5.66
CA CYS A 84 -14.88 2.30 -6.50
C CYS A 84 -14.18 1.72 -7.74
N GLU A 85 -14.96 1.09 -8.59
CA GLU A 85 -14.53 0.65 -9.92
C GLU A 85 -13.99 1.85 -10.72
N ASN A 86 -12.89 1.67 -11.41
CA ASN A 86 -12.10 2.68 -12.14
C ASN A 86 -11.19 3.57 -11.29
N ASP A 87 -11.20 3.45 -9.96
CA ASP A 87 -10.17 4.09 -9.15
C ASP A 87 -8.83 3.35 -9.24
N LYS A 88 -7.74 4.09 -9.10
CA LYS A 88 -6.39 3.56 -9.02
C LYS A 88 -5.85 3.79 -7.62
N LEU A 89 -5.73 2.68 -6.90
CA LEU A 89 -5.29 2.67 -5.51
C LEU A 89 -3.80 2.37 -5.43
N PHE A 90 -3.07 3.27 -4.82
CA PHE A 90 -1.66 3.14 -4.50
C PHE A 90 -1.44 3.28 -3.00
N TYR A 91 -0.59 2.44 -2.44
CA TYR A 91 -0.07 2.61 -1.09
C TYR A 91 1.41 2.27 -1.06
N PHE A 92 2.25 3.23 -0.63
CA PHE A 92 3.66 2.94 -0.45
C PHE A 92 3.85 2.04 0.78
N THR A 93 4.07 0.76 0.56
CA THR A 93 4.17 -0.26 1.60
C THR A 93 5.07 -1.41 1.16
N THR A 94 5.62 -2.12 2.12
CA THR A 94 6.26 -3.43 1.89
C THR A 94 5.28 -4.56 2.17
N CYS A 95 5.55 -5.75 1.65
CA CYS A 95 4.73 -6.94 1.92
C CYS A 95 4.71 -7.34 3.41
N GLY A 96 5.68 -6.87 4.21
CA GLY A 96 5.75 -7.12 5.65
C GLY A 96 4.95 -6.15 6.51
N TRP A 97 4.38 -5.10 5.93
CA TRP A 97 3.55 -4.13 6.65
C TRP A 97 2.06 -4.42 6.41
N MET A 98 1.23 -4.25 7.44
CA MET A 98 -0.21 -4.52 7.39
C MET A 98 -0.91 -3.78 6.24
N MET A 99 -0.43 -2.61 5.85
CA MET A 99 -1.01 -1.84 4.74
C MET A 99 -0.91 -2.54 3.38
N TRP A 100 -0.03 -3.53 3.22
CA TRP A 100 -0.05 -4.42 2.05
C TRP A 100 -1.37 -5.19 1.94
N ASN A 101 -1.83 -5.77 3.03
CA ASN A 101 -3.09 -6.51 3.06
C ASN A 101 -4.28 -5.59 2.75
N TRP A 102 -4.24 -4.37 3.27
CA TRP A 102 -5.24 -3.35 2.98
C TRP A 102 -5.23 -2.93 1.49
N LEU A 103 -4.05 -2.71 0.92
CA LEU A 103 -3.87 -2.34 -0.49
C LEU A 103 -4.44 -3.42 -1.42
N ILE A 104 -4.05 -4.68 -1.22
CA ILE A 104 -4.50 -5.80 -2.06
C ILE A 104 -6.01 -6.01 -1.96
N SER A 105 -6.62 -5.74 -0.81
CA SER A 105 -8.08 -5.78 -0.66
C SER A 105 -8.82 -4.80 -1.57
N GLY A 106 -8.14 -3.80 -2.14
CA GLY A 106 -8.71 -2.88 -3.12
C GLY A 106 -9.26 -3.58 -4.37
N LEU A 107 -8.76 -4.76 -4.69
CA LEU A 107 -9.31 -5.59 -5.77
C LEU A 107 -10.77 -5.97 -5.52
N ALA A 108 -11.18 -6.12 -4.25
CA ALA A 108 -12.58 -6.41 -3.91
C ALA A 108 -13.49 -5.18 -4.10
N SER A 109 -12.93 -3.97 -4.09
CA SER A 109 -13.63 -2.73 -4.48
C SER A 109 -13.59 -2.50 -6.00
N LYS A 110 -13.08 -3.47 -6.77
CA LYS A 110 -12.85 -3.40 -8.23
C LYS A 110 -11.89 -2.28 -8.66
N ALA A 111 -11.11 -1.76 -7.74
CA ALA A 111 -10.09 -0.77 -8.05
C ALA A 111 -8.86 -1.42 -8.71
N THR A 112 -8.16 -0.66 -9.52
CA THR A 112 -6.83 -1.04 -9.98
C THR A 112 -5.83 -0.80 -8.87
N VAL A 113 -5.09 -1.85 -8.48
CA VAL A 113 -4.02 -1.75 -7.49
C VAL A 113 -2.70 -1.44 -8.20
N VAL A 114 -2.07 -0.32 -7.84
CA VAL A 114 -0.77 0.08 -8.36
C VAL A 114 0.32 -0.34 -7.38
N LEU A 115 1.23 -1.20 -7.84
CA LEU A 115 2.36 -1.70 -7.07
C LEU A 115 3.64 -0.93 -7.44
N TYR A 116 4.46 -0.66 -6.45
CA TYR A 116 5.73 0.05 -6.63
C TYR A 116 6.86 -0.69 -5.93
N GLU A 117 7.92 -0.94 -6.67
CA GLU A 117 9.17 -1.51 -6.14
C GLU A 117 10.25 -0.44 -6.21
N GLY A 118 10.86 -0.13 -5.07
CA GLY A 118 11.96 0.81 -4.99
C GLY A 118 11.87 1.78 -3.81
N SER A 119 12.85 2.70 -3.76
CA SER A 119 12.88 3.76 -2.75
C SER A 119 11.91 4.88 -3.10
N PRO A 120 11.13 5.41 -2.14
CA PRO A 120 10.20 6.51 -2.39
C PRO A 120 10.90 7.83 -2.74
N PHE A 121 12.21 7.90 -2.51
CA PHE A 121 13.04 9.09 -2.71
C PHE A 121 14.06 8.95 -3.84
N PHE A 122 14.01 7.88 -4.62
CA PHE A 122 14.95 7.67 -5.71
C PHE A 122 14.21 7.66 -7.07
N PRO A 123 14.76 8.28 -8.13
CA PRO A 123 15.99 9.09 -8.14
C PRO A 123 15.81 10.50 -7.54
N HIS A 124 14.58 10.92 -7.28
CA HIS A 124 14.23 12.24 -6.73
C HIS A 124 13.22 12.10 -5.59
N GLN A 125 13.19 13.08 -4.70
CA GLN A 125 12.30 13.06 -3.54
C GLN A 125 10.81 13.11 -3.92
N ASP A 126 10.47 13.57 -5.10
CA ASP A 126 9.12 13.64 -5.66
C ASP A 126 8.77 12.48 -6.62
N SER A 127 9.62 11.45 -6.68
CA SER A 127 9.44 10.32 -7.62
C SER A 127 8.07 9.65 -7.52
N LEU A 128 7.52 9.49 -6.32
CA LEU A 128 6.20 8.90 -6.15
C LEU A 128 5.07 9.79 -6.72
N PHE A 129 5.24 11.12 -6.74
CA PHE A 129 4.24 11.99 -7.36
C PHE A 129 4.33 11.98 -8.88
N LYS A 130 5.52 11.74 -9.44
CA LYS A 130 5.67 11.44 -10.86
C LYS A 130 4.87 10.19 -11.23
N VAL A 131 5.02 9.11 -10.46
CA VAL A 131 4.22 7.88 -10.64
C VAL A 131 2.73 8.17 -10.46
N ALA A 132 2.36 8.97 -9.46
CA ALA A 132 0.96 9.32 -9.22
C ALA A 132 0.32 10.07 -10.39
N GLU A 133 1.07 10.91 -11.09
CA GLU A 133 0.58 11.60 -12.29
C GLU A 133 0.54 10.68 -13.50
N GLU A 134 1.62 9.95 -13.79
CA GLU A 134 1.75 9.07 -14.95
C GLU A 134 0.72 7.93 -14.93
N GLU A 135 0.51 7.35 -13.75
CA GLU A 135 -0.46 6.27 -13.55
C GLU A 135 -1.88 6.78 -13.25
N GLU A 136 -2.09 8.09 -13.18
CA GLU A 136 -3.39 8.68 -12.84
C GLU A 136 -3.97 8.15 -11.52
N ILE A 137 -3.16 8.05 -10.49
CA ILE A 137 -3.57 7.53 -9.17
C ILE A 137 -4.67 8.42 -8.59
N THR A 138 -5.74 7.78 -8.12
CA THR A 138 -6.88 8.47 -7.50
C THR A 138 -6.83 8.48 -5.97
N CYS A 139 -6.26 7.42 -5.38
CA CYS A 139 -6.04 7.32 -3.94
C CYS A 139 -4.58 6.99 -3.67
N PHE A 140 -3.88 7.90 -2.98
CA PHE A 140 -2.44 7.82 -2.71
C PHE A 140 -2.18 7.63 -1.23
N GLY A 141 -1.72 6.44 -0.84
CA GLY A 141 -1.37 6.10 0.54
C GLY A 141 0.13 6.19 0.81
N THR A 142 0.46 6.76 1.96
CA THR A 142 1.85 6.94 2.41
C THR A 142 1.95 7.02 3.94
N SER A 143 3.15 7.35 4.43
CA SER A 143 3.39 7.60 5.85
C SER A 143 3.49 9.10 6.16
N ALA A 144 3.19 9.49 7.41
CA ALA A 144 3.41 10.86 7.87
C ALA A 144 4.88 11.28 7.71
N LYS A 145 5.83 10.35 7.95
CA LYS A 145 7.26 10.61 7.76
C LYS A 145 7.64 10.97 6.32
N PHE A 146 6.98 10.38 5.34
CA PHE A 146 7.20 10.73 3.93
C PHE A 146 6.77 12.17 3.66
N ILE A 147 5.58 12.56 4.13
CA ILE A 147 5.06 13.93 3.98
C ILE A 147 5.96 14.93 4.71
N ASP A 148 6.42 14.61 5.92
CA ASP A 148 7.35 15.44 6.69
C ASP A 148 8.70 15.61 5.97
N ALA A 149 9.22 14.56 5.35
CA ALA A 149 10.45 14.64 4.58
C ALA A 149 10.32 15.58 3.37
N LEU A 150 9.21 15.52 2.64
CA LEU A 150 8.91 16.42 1.54
C LEU A 150 8.78 17.87 2.01
N ARG A 151 8.05 18.11 3.10
CA ARG A 151 7.91 19.44 3.70
C ARG A 151 9.26 20.02 4.09
N ASN A 152 10.11 19.24 4.75
CA ASN A 152 11.44 19.69 5.16
C ASN A 152 12.35 20.00 3.96
N SER A 153 12.13 19.35 2.84
CA SER A 153 12.83 19.62 1.58
C SER A 153 12.24 20.80 0.80
N GLN A 154 11.13 21.38 1.26
CA GLN A 154 10.44 22.51 0.66
C GLN A 154 10.03 22.31 -0.81
N ILE A 155 9.79 21.08 -1.21
CA ILE A 155 9.42 20.74 -2.59
C ILE A 155 7.99 21.21 -2.88
N GLN A 156 7.82 21.93 -3.99
CA GLN A 156 6.54 22.39 -4.49
C GLN A 156 6.02 21.39 -5.53
N ILE A 157 5.23 20.39 -5.08
CA ILE A 157 4.72 19.32 -5.95
C ILE A 157 3.77 19.88 -7.00
N SER A 158 2.86 20.77 -6.62
CA SER A 158 1.86 21.38 -7.53
C SER A 158 2.47 22.17 -8.69
N ASN A 159 3.73 22.64 -8.55
CA ASN A 159 4.42 23.31 -9.64
C ASN A 159 4.96 22.34 -10.70
N LYS A 160 5.09 21.06 -10.35
CA LYS A 160 5.67 20.03 -11.22
C LYS A 160 4.63 19.08 -11.79
N TYR A 161 3.61 18.73 -10.99
CA TYR A 161 2.61 17.71 -11.29
C TYR A 161 1.20 18.26 -11.12
N LYS A 162 0.32 17.95 -12.05
CA LYS A 162 -1.08 18.42 -12.00
C LYS A 162 -1.94 17.58 -11.06
N LEU A 163 -1.64 16.29 -10.94
CA LEU A 163 -2.36 15.32 -10.10
C LEU A 163 -3.89 15.40 -10.26
N SER A 164 -4.35 15.59 -11.48
CA SER A 164 -5.77 15.91 -11.78
C SER A 164 -6.73 14.82 -11.32
N LYS A 165 -6.29 13.57 -11.29
CA LYS A 165 -7.09 12.41 -10.87
C LYS A 165 -7.03 12.12 -9.37
N LEU A 166 -6.07 12.70 -8.67
CA LEU A 166 -5.87 12.44 -7.25
C LEU A 166 -7.02 13.04 -6.43
N LYS A 167 -7.77 12.19 -5.74
CA LYS A 167 -8.92 12.54 -4.88
C LYS A 167 -8.55 12.49 -3.41
N THR A 168 -7.77 11.47 -3.03
CA THR A 168 -7.50 11.15 -1.61
C THR A 168 -6.02 10.91 -1.37
N ILE A 169 -5.50 11.49 -0.28
CA ILE A 169 -4.19 11.15 0.29
C ILE A 169 -4.41 10.55 1.67
N LEU A 170 -3.85 9.36 1.89
CA LEU A 170 -3.90 8.66 3.16
C LEU A 170 -2.53 8.70 3.82
N SER A 171 -2.49 9.07 5.10
CA SER A 171 -1.26 9.13 5.90
C SER A 171 -1.41 8.30 7.16
N THR A 172 -0.46 7.39 7.43
CA THR A 172 -0.45 6.59 8.66
C THR A 172 0.96 6.29 9.15
N GLY A 173 1.08 5.48 10.20
CA GLY A 173 2.35 5.10 10.84
C GLY A 173 2.77 6.03 11.97
N SER A 174 2.35 7.29 11.95
CA SER A 174 2.43 8.26 13.04
C SER A 174 1.40 9.37 12.80
N PRO A 175 1.03 10.17 13.82
CA PRO A 175 0.17 11.33 13.62
C PRO A 175 0.77 12.31 12.61
N LEU A 176 -0.06 12.83 11.73
CA LEU A 176 0.34 13.93 10.83
C LEU A 176 0.20 15.25 11.59
N VAL A 177 1.28 16.03 11.63
CA VAL A 177 1.28 17.32 12.33
C VAL A 177 0.58 18.42 11.51
N SER A 178 0.07 19.44 12.17
CA SER A 178 -0.71 20.53 11.52
C SER A 178 0.05 21.20 10.38
N GLU A 179 1.36 21.38 10.54
CA GLU A 179 2.22 21.97 9.50
C GLU A 179 2.28 21.11 8.24
N SER A 180 2.17 19.79 8.38
CA SER A 180 2.17 18.87 7.25
C SER A 180 0.81 18.80 6.56
N PHE A 181 -0.31 19.01 7.26
CA PHE A 181 -1.61 19.29 6.64
C PHE A 181 -1.52 20.56 5.78
N ASN A 182 -1.03 21.66 6.34
CA ASN A 182 -0.87 22.92 5.60
C ASN A 182 0.03 22.74 4.38
N TYR A 183 1.11 21.99 4.51
CA TYR A 183 2.01 21.69 3.39
C TYR A 183 1.28 20.94 2.28
N VAL A 184 0.52 19.91 2.58
CA VAL A 184 -0.23 19.14 1.56
C VAL A 184 -1.19 20.06 0.80
N TYR A 185 -2.02 20.82 1.50
CA TYR A 185 -3.01 21.69 0.87
C TYR A 185 -2.41 22.85 0.10
N SER A 186 -1.26 23.39 0.53
CA SER A 186 -0.62 24.54 -0.14
C SER A 186 0.33 24.16 -1.26
N THR A 187 0.92 22.95 -1.22
CA THR A 187 2.05 22.60 -2.11
C THR A 187 1.88 21.31 -2.89
N ILE A 188 0.95 20.46 -2.50
CA ILE A 188 0.65 19.22 -3.23
C ILE A 188 -0.67 19.39 -3.99
N LYS A 189 -1.80 19.48 -3.28
CA LYS A 189 -3.11 19.65 -3.89
C LYS A 189 -4.12 20.23 -2.90
N GLN A 190 -4.74 21.35 -3.27
CA GLN A 190 -5.66 22.09 -2.39
C GLN A 190 -6.99 21.36 -2.20
N ASP A 191 -7.52 20.75 -3.24
CA ASP A 191 -8.84 20.11 -3.31
C ASP A 191 -8.74 18.58 -3.12
N VAL A 192 -7.91 18.11 -2.20
CA VAL A 192 -7.72 16.68 -1.91
C VAL A 192 -8.29 16.32 -0.54
N HIS A 193 -8.92 15.17 -0.43
CA HIS A 193 -9.25 14.59 0.87
C HIS A 193 -7.97 14.06 1.52
N LEU A 194 -7.50 14.71 2.58
CA LEU A 194 -6.33 14.27 3.33
C LEU A 194 -6.76 13.62 4.65
N ALA A 195 -6.52 12.32 4.77
CA ALA A 195 -6.84 11.55 5.96
C ALA A 195 -5.58 11.13 6.72
N SER A 196 -5.46 11.59 7.98
CA SER A 196 -4.50 11.05 8.94
C SER A 196 -5.13 9.87 9.66
N ILE A 197 -4.65 8.67 9.36
CA ILE A 197 -5.25 7.42 9.81
C ILE A 197 -4.51 6.91 11.05
N SER A 198 -5.27 6.54 12.07
CA SER A 198 -4.75 5.85 13.27
C SER A 198 -5.41 4.50 13.43
N GLY A 199 -4.59 3.45 13.43
CA GLY A 199 -5.05 2.07 13.49
C GLY A 199 -4.00 1.11 14.03
N GLY A 200 -4.18 -0.16 13.79
CA GLY A 200 -3.24 -1.15 14.28
C GLY A 200 -3.36 -2.53 13.64
N THR A 201 -2.23 -3.23 13.67
CA THR A 201 -2.09 -4.60 13.16
C THR A 201 -3.05 -5.57 13.83
N ALA A 202 -3.36 -5.38 15.14
CA ALA A 202 -4.24 -6.27 15.89
C ALA A 202 -5.68 -6.28 15.37
N ILE A 203 -6.14 -5.15 14.83
CA ILE A 203 -7.50 -5.04 14.28
C ILE A 203 -7.50 -5.06 12.75
N VAL A 204 -6.33 -4.99 12.13
CA VAL A 204 -6.10 -4.89 10.66
C VAL A 204 -6.94 -3.77 10.02
N SER A 205 -7.08 -2.68 10.74
CA SER A 205 -8.03 -1.61 10.50
C SER A 205 -7.58 -0.31 11.17
N CYS A 206 -8.43 0.72 11.12
CA CYS A 206 -8.24 1.98 11.84
C CYS A 206 -9.37 2.25 12.84
N PHE A 207 -9.04 2.98 13.90
CA PHE A 207 -9.97 3.59 14.85
C PHE A 207 -10.41 4.98 14.39
N VAL A 208 -9.47 5.68 13.72
CA VAL A 208 -9.66 7.02 13.19
C VAL A 208 -9.25 6.99 11.73
N GLY A 209 -10.15 7.42 10.87
CA GLY A 209 -9.95 7.55 9.43
C GLY A 209 -10.50 8.88 8.94
N GLY A 210 -10.38 9.09 7.63
CA GLY A 210 -11.00 10.22 6.97
C GLY A 210 -12.50 10.01 6.71
N HIS A 211 -13.16 11.10 6.32
CA HIS A 211 -14.50 11.08 5.75
C HIS A 211 -14.52 12.07 4.58
N PRO A 212 -15.03 11.70 3.41
CA PRO A 212 -14.94 12.53 2.21
C PRO A 212 -15.89 13.71 2.20
N THR A 213 -16.85 13.78 3.14
CA THR A 213 -17.84 14.89 3.26
C THR A 213 -17.72 15.63 4.58
#